data_23710718bd13b299bc9f4719658a4473
#
_entry.id   23710718bd13b299bc9f4719658a4473
#
_cell.length_a   1.000
_cell.length_b   1.000
_cell.length_c   1.000
_cell.angle_alpha   90.00
_cell.angle_beta   90.00
_cell.angle_gamma   90.00
#
_symmetry.space_group_name_H-M   'P 1'
#
loop_
_entity.id
_entity.type
_entity.pdbx_description
1 polymer ?
#
loop_
_entity_poly.entity_id
_entity_poly.type
_entity_poly.pdbx_seq_one_letter_code
_entity_poly.pdbx_strand_id
1 'polypeptide(L)' 'MKTATIEVLEEGELIFGSPTVGKYFVRRYEDGEEMGGGFFKTKKEAVTHVREYKKSE' A
#
# COMPACT_ATOMS: atom_id res chain seq x y z
N MET A 1 1.07 -12.95 -11.36
CA MET A 1 2.13 -12.55 -10.42
C MET A 1 1.69 -11.36 -9.59
N LYS A 2 1.72 -11.49 -8.30
CA LYS A 2 1.35 -10.39 -7.40
C LYS A 2 2.56 -9.56 -7.02
N THR A 3 2.42 -8.25 -7.13
CA THR A 3 3.45 -7.31 -6.72
C THR A 3 2.81 -6.20 -5.90
N ALA A 4 3.63 -5.46 -5.17
CA ALA A 4 3.16 -4.33 -4.39
C ALA A 4 4.27 -3.31 -4.21
N THR A 5 3.87 -2.06 -4.04
CA THR A 5 4.81 -0.97 -3.76
C THR A 5 4.39 -0.26 -2.49
N ILE A 6 5.35 0.34 -1.81
CA ILE A 6 5.10 1.13 -0.60
C ILE A 6 5.48 2.57 -0.89
N GLU A 7 4.55 3.48 -0.68
CA GLU A 7 4.79 4.91 -0.83
C GLU A 7 4.77 5.58 0.53
N VAL A 8 5.74 6.46 0.76
CA VAL A 8 5.76 7.28 1.98
C VAL A 8 4.99 8.55 1.68
N LEU A 9 3.97 8.83 2.50
CA LEU A 9 3.08 9.98 2.29
C LEU A 9 3.46 11.13 3.21
N GLU A 10 3.24 12.34 2.73
CA GLU A 10 3.42 13.54 3.54
C GLU A 10 2.12 13.85 4.28
N GLU A 11 2.25 14.55 5.41
CA GLU A 11 1.09 14.95 6.19
C GLU A 11 0.17 15.83 5.35
N GLY A 12 -1.12 15.51 5.38
CA GLY A 12 -2.13 16.25 4.63
C GLY A 12 -2.29 15.86 3.18
N GLU A 13 -1.48 14.91 2.68
CA GLU A 13 -1.60 14.43 1.31
C GLU A 13 -2.89 13.68 1.09
N LEU A 14 -3.47 13.83 -0.10
CA LEU A 14 -4.69 13.13 -0.47
C LEU A 14 -4.40 11.99 -1.42
N ILE A 15 -5.09 10.87 -1.21
CA ILE A 15 -5.04 9.73 -2.12
C ILE A 15 -6.48 9.43 -2.55
N PHE A 16 -6.70 9.40 -3.86
CA PHE A 16 -8.04 9.18 -4.44
C PHE A 16 -9.06 10.22 -3.95
N GLY A 17 -8.60 11.45 -3.70
CA GLY A 17 -9.47 12.52 -3.25
C GLY A 17 -9.85 12.48 -1.79
N SER A 18 -9.32 11.53 -1.03
CA SER A 18 -9.59 11.40 0.41
C SER A 18 -8.34 11.65 1.23
N PRO A 19 -8.47 12.20 2.45
CA PRO A 19 -7.31 12.36 3.34
C PRO A 19 -6.69 11.01 3.66
N THR A 20 -5.36 10.96 3.72
CA THR A 20 -4.66 9.73 4.04
C THR A 20 -4.84 9.37 5.52
N VAL A 21 -4.92 8.06 5.78
CA VAL A 21 -5.02 7.54 7.14
C VAL A 21 -3.72 6.78 7.41
N GLY A 22 -2.74 7.48 7.93
CA GLY A 22 -1.42 6.92 8.18
C GLY A 22 -0.40 7.50 7.24
N LYS A 23 0.85 7.03 7.36
CA LYS A 23 2.00 7.60 6.68
C LYS A 23 2.44 6.79 5.47
N TYR A 24 2.07 5.53 5.41
CA TYR A 24 2.51 4.63 4.34
C TYR A 24 1.31 4.13 3.56
N PHE A 25 1.42 4.16 2.24
CA PHE A 25 0.38 3.65 1.36
C PHE A 25 0.94 2.49 0.54
N VAL A 26 0.26 1.35 0.60
CA VAL A 26 0.64 0.16 -0.17
C VAL A 26 -0.27 0.06 -1.38
N ARG A 27 0.33 -0.02 -2.57
CA ARG A 27 -0.42 -0.30 -3.81
C ARG A 27 -0.15 -1.74 -4.19
N ARG A 28 -1.23 -2.47 -4.47
CA ARG A 28 -1.15 -3.88 -4.83
C ARG A 28 -1.46 -4.06 -6.30
N TYR A 29 -0.72 -4.96 -6.94
CA TYR A 29 -0.89 -5.26 -8.35
C TYR A 29 -0.97 -6.75 -8.56
N GLU A 30 -1.74 -7.17 -9.56
CA GLU A 30 -1.77 -8.54 -10.01
C GLU A 30 -1.63 -8.53 -11.53
N ASP A 31 -0.56 -9.17 -12.02
CA ASP A 31 -0.22 -9.19 -13.44
C ASP A 31 -0.19 -7.79 -14.08
N GLY A 32 0.33 -6.82 -13.33
CA GLY A 32 0.45 -5.44 -13.79
C GLY A 32 -0.79 -4.59 -13.61
N GLU A 33 -1.90 -5.17 -13.18
CA GLU A 33 -3.14 -4.44 -12.95
C GLU A 33 -3.25 -4.03 -11.48
N GLU A 34 -3.58 -2.76 -11.23
CA GLU A 34 -3.73 -2.26 -9.87
C GLU A 34 -4.98 -2.82 -9.22
N MET A 35 -4.80 -3.46 -8.07
CA MET A 35 -5.89 -4.11 -7.35
C MET A 35 -6.30 -3.37 -6.08
N GLY A 36 -5.91 -2.10 -5.97
CA GLY A 36 -6.24 -1.31 -4.79
C GLY A 36 -5.08 -1.25 -3.81
N GLY A 37 -5.34 -0.74 -2.62
CA GLY A 37 -4.29 -0.57 -1.64
C GLY A 37 -4.81 -0.31 -0.24
N GLY A 38 -3.92 0.04 0.67
CA GLY A 38 -4.27 0.33 2.04
C GLY A 38 -3.28 1.28 2.68
N PHE A 39 -3.72 1.90 3.77
CA PHE A 39 -2.89 2.83 4.53
C PHE A 39 -2.40 2.17 5.81
N PHE A 40 -1.15 2.46 6.17
CA PHE A 40 -0.53 1.89 7.36
C PHE A 40 0.20 2.99 8.14
N LYS A 41 0.20 2.89 9.44
CA LYS A 41 0.82 3.90 10.30
C LYS A 41 2.33 3.70 10.40
N THR A 42 2.82 2.50 10.24
CA THR A 42 4.24 2.20 10.34
C THR A 42 4.75 1.45 9.13
N LYS A 43 6.03 1.61 8.85
CA LYS A 43 6.67 0.88 7.75
C LYS A 43 6.61 -0.62 7.98
N LYS A 44 6.76 -1.05 9.23
CA LYS A 44 6.72 -2.47 9.58
C LYS A 44 5.40 -3.10 9.18
N GLU A 45 4.29 -2.42 9.45
CA GLU A 45 2.97 -2.91 9.06
C GLU A 45 2.83 -2.98 7.55
N ALA A 46 3.31 -1.96 6.84
CA ALA A 46 3.25 -1.93 5.38
C ALA A 46 4.06 -3.09 4.76
N VAL A 47 5.27 -3.30 5.26
CA VAL A 47 6.14 -4.38 4.78
C VAL A 47 5.50 -5.74 5.04
N THR A 48 4.93 -5.92 6.22
CA THR A 48 4.25 -7.17 6.56
C THR A 48 3.09 -7.44 5.61
N HIS A 49 2.30 -6.39 5.34
CA HIS A 49 1.17 -6.52 4.42
C HIS A 49 1.62 -6.92 3.01
N VAL A 50 2.67 -6.28 2.50
CA VAL A 50 3.23 -6.60 1.18
C VAL A 50 3.69 -8.05 1.13
N ARG A 51 4.38 -8.49 2.17
CA ARG A 51 4.88 -9.86 2.26
C ARG A 51 3.74 -10.88 2.25
N GLU A 52 2.71 -10.63 3.04
CA GLU A 52 1.54 -11.50 3.10
C GLU A 52 0.80 -11.56 1.78
N TYR A 53 0.67 -10.41 1.12
CA TYR A 53 0.01 -10.35 -0.18
C TYR A 53 0.75 -11.18 -1.22
N LYS A 54 2.07 -11.07 -1.28
CA LYS A 54 2.88 -11.83 -2.24
C LYS A 54 2.83 -13.33 -1.96
N LYS A 55 2.76 -13.71 -0.70
CA LYS A 55 2.67 -15.12 -0.31
C LYS A 55 1.35 -15.76 -0.70
N SER A 56 0.30 -14.98 -0.84
CA SER A 56 -1.03 -15.51 -1.16
C SER A 56 -1.20 -15.87 -2.63
N GLU A 57 -0.17 -15.70 -3.40
CA GLU A 57 -0.15 -16.03 -4.81
C GLU A 57 -0.24 -17.53 -5.07
#